data_b44582972ec13abe095e37cdaa7bd9fe
#
_entry.id   b44582972ec13abe095e37cdaa7bd9fe
#
_cell.length_a   1.000
_cell.length_b   1.000
_cell.length_c   1.000
_cell.angle_alpha   90.00
_cell.angle_beta   90.00
_cell.angle_gamma   90.00
#
_symmetry.space_group_name_H-M   'P 1'
#
loop_
_entity.id
_entity.type
_entity.pdbx_description
1 polymer ?
#
loop_
_entity_poly.entity_id
_entity_poly.type
_entity_poly.pdbx_seq_one_letter_code
_entity_poly.pdbx_strand_id
1 'polypeptide(L)'
;YLKKYLEDHPVDLIVSTGPPQSMHLIGRKLALQTGLPWIADFRDPWTRIFYFKHLQMTKATERWHEKMEKKVLDEASAVVAVSPLVQQEFQAMTDTPVELITNGFDECDFEGSECTEAYGGPENNFTITHTGLFAADGNPTVLWDVLSEKCAKDEQFRKLLKIKLIGKNDEQIIKALEDRGLKDMLEDMGYQPHSVAVEQQRKA
;
A
#
# COMPACT_ATOMS: atom_id res chain seq x y z
N TYR A 1 -6.76 26.30 -18.19
CA TYR A 1 -7.98 26.38 -17.39
C TYR A 1 -7.64 26.72 -15.94
N LEU A 2 -6.88 25.90 -15.20
CA LEU A 2 -6.58 26.09 -13.77
C LEU A 2 -5.93 27.43 -13.45
N LYS A 3 -4.97 27.91 -14.26
CA LYS A 3 -4.36 29.21 -14.04
C LYS A 3 -5.41 30.34 -14.04
N LYS A 4 -6.31 30.36 -15.04
CA LYS A 4 -7.40 31.33 -15.10
C LYS A 4 -8.36 31.20 -13.93
N TYR A 5 -8.64 29.97 -13.49
CA TYR A 5 -9.48 29.72 -12.31
C TYR A 5 -8.87 30.35 -11.04
N LEU A 6 -7.55 30.23 -10.86
CA LEU A 6 -6.85 30.80 -9.70
C LEU A 6 -6.79 32.33 -9.72
N GLU A 7 -6.94 32.98 -10.88
CA GLU A 7 -7.06 34.45 -10.97
C GLU A 7 -8.35 34.92 -10.31
N ASP A 8 -9.44 34.16 -10.46
CA ASP A 8 -10.76 34.47 -9.88
C ASP A 8 -10.92 33.87 -8.46
N HIS A 9 -10.12 32.84 -8.11
CA HIS A 9 -10.18 32.10 -6.85
C HIS A 9 -8.76 31.94 -6.28
N PRO A 10 -8.22 32.98 -5.63
CA PRO A 10 -6.87 32.96 -5.11
C PRO A 10 -6.73 31.90 -3.99
N VAL A 11 -5.58 31.22 -3.98
CA VAL A 11 -5.20 30.23 -2.98
C VAL A 11 -3.78 30.51 -2.49
N ASP A 12 -3.43 30.00 -1.31
CA ASP A 12 -2.11 30.19 -0.71
C ASP A 12 -1.14 29.04 -1.04
N LEU A 13 -1.67 27.89 -1.47
CA LEU A 13 -0.91 26.66 -1.65
C LEU A 13 -1.54 25.79 -2.73
N ILE A 14 -0.69 25.10 -3.49
CA ILE A 14 -1.09 24.05 -4.43
C ILE A 14 -0.73 22.70 -3.79
N VAL A 15 -1.66 21.74 -3.82
CA VAL A 15 -1.40 20.34 -3.50
C VAL A 15 -1.74 19.48 -4.71
N SER A 16 -0.84 18.61 -5.10
CA SER A 16 -1.11 17.57 -6.09
C SER A 16 -0.92 16.20 -5.47
N THR A 17 -1.85 15.30 -5.69
CA THR A 17 -1.77 13.92 -5.20
C THR A 17 -1.69 12.93 -6.36
N GLY A 18 -0.91 11.89 -6.24
CA GLY A 18 -0.75 10.81 -7.22
C GLY A 18 -0.85 9.43 -6.57
N PRO A 19 -1.34 8.40 -7.28
CA PRO A 19 -1.57 8.30 -8.73
C PRO A 19 -2.86 8.98 -9.23
N PRO A 20 -2.97 9.32 -10.53
CA PRO A 20 -1.93 9.16 -11.53
C PRO A 20 -0.81 10.20 -11.38
N GLN A 21 0.44 9.79 -11.61
CA GLN A 21 1.62 10.63 -11.37
C GLN A 21 1.69 11.88 -12.27
N SER A 22 0.95 11.89 -13.39
CA SER A 22 0.78 13.06 -14.24
C SER A 22 0.16 14.27 -13.51
N MET A 23 -0.55 14.05 -12.39
CA MET A 23 -1.10 15.13 -11.56
C MET A 23 0.00 16.02 -10.98
N HIS A 24 1.15 15.41 -10.61
CA HIS A 24 2.30 16.17 -10.13
C HIS A 24 2.90 17.07 -11.21
N LEU A 25 2.88 16.65 -12.50
CA LEU A 25 3.32 17.51 -13.60
C LEU A 25 2.39 18.71 -13.79
N ILE A 26 1.10 18.55 -13.52
CA ILE A 26 0.13 19.65 -13.53
C ILE A 26 0.41 20.60 -12.37
N GLY A 27 0.55 20.07 -11.15
CA GLY A 27 0.88 20.84 -9.95
C GLY A 27 2.18 21.64 -10.13
N ARG A 28 3.24 20.97 -10.59
CA ARG A 28 4.52 21.58 -10.94
C ARG A 28 4.38 22.76 -11.92
N LYS A 29 3.69 22.51 -13.05
CA LYS A 29 3.49 23.56 -14.05
C LYS A 29 2.72 24.75 -13.50
N LEU A 30 1.73 24.50 -12.68
CA LEU A 30 0.91 25.52 -12.06
C LEU A 30 1.72 26.35 -11.06
N ALA A 31 2.51 25.70 -10.19
CA ALA A 31 3.41 26.37 -9.26
C ALA A 31 4.42 27.29 -9.97
N LEU A 32 5.05 26.80 -11.04
CA LEU A 32 5.98 27.61 -11.86
C LEU A 32 5.30 28.82 -12.52
N GLN A 33 4.02 28.72 -12.86
CA GLN A 33 3.29 29.82 -13.52
C GLN A 33 2.71 30.83 -12.55
N THR A 34 2.46 30.45 -11.30
CA THR A 34 1.82 31.30 -10.29
C THR A 34 2.78 31.79 -9.21
N GLY A 35 3.92 31.11 -9.04
CA GLY A 35 4.85 31.38 -7.94
C GLY A 35 4.35 30.86 -6.57
N LEU A 36 3.22 30.13 -6.54
CA LEU A 36 2.67 29.58 -5.31
C LEU A 36 3.52 28.39 -4.82
N PRO A 37 3.63 28.19 -3.49
CA PRO A 37 4.22 26.98 -2.95
C PRO A 37 3.39 25.76 -3.36
N TRP A 38 4.08 24.61 -3.52
CA TRP A 38 3.46 23.40 -4.02
C TRP A 38 3.95 22.18 -3.22
N ILE A 39 2.99 21.39 -2.74
CA ILE A 39 3.22 20.09 -2.09
C ILE A 39 2.89 18.97 -3.08
N ALA A 40 3.83 18.05 -3.24
CA ALA A 40 3.62 16.82 -4.03
C ALA A 40 3.35 15.64 -3.07
N ASP A 41 2.08 15.20 -3.01
CA ASP A 41 1.63 14.09 -2.18
C ASP A 41 1.70 12.77 -2.95
N PHE A 42 2.74 11.97 -2.67
CA PHE A 42 2.96 10.66 -3.27
C PHE A 42 2.34 9.56 -2.41
N ARG A 43 1.15 9.14 -2.79
CA ARG A 43 0.50 7.97 -2.18
C ARG A 43 1.14 6.66 -2.61
N ASP A 44 1.81 6.67 -3.77
CA ASP A 44 2.62 5.59 -4.30
C ASP A 44 3.88 6.16 -4.95
N PRO A 45 5.05 5.48 -4.88
CA PRO A 45 6.22 5.90 -5.62
C PRO A 45 5.95 5.82 -7.13
N TRP A 46 6.62 6.69 -7.90
CA TRP A 46 6.37 6.76 -9.35
C TRP A 46 7.09 5.64 -10.11
N THR A 47 8.42 5.68 -10.11
CA THR A 47 9.21 4.71 -10.90
C THR A 47 9.62 3.46 -10.10
N ARG A 48 9.49 3.52 -8.78
CA ARG A 48 9.85 2.43 -7.86
C ARG A 48 8.67 1.58 -7.41
N ILE A 49 7.48 1.84 -7.93
CA ILE A 49 6.33 1.00 -7.65
C ILE A 49 6.55 -0.39 -8.28
N PHE A 50 6.15 -1.45 -7.58
CA PHE A 50 6.50 -2.84 -7.94
C PHE A 50 6.09 -3.23 -9.36
N TYR A 51 4.98 -2.71 -9.88
CA TYR A 51 4.51 -3.02 -11.23
C TYR A 51 5.15 -2.17 -12.34
N PHE A 52 5.95 -1.14 -12.00
CA PHE A 52 6.59 -0.28 -13.01
C PHE A 52 7.44 -1.08 -14.00
N LYS A 53 8.17 -2.08 -13.51
CA LYS A 53 8.98 -3.01 -14.33
C LYS A 53 8.17 -3.89 -15.29
N HIS A 54 6.85 -4.04 -15.04
CA HIS A 54 5.96 -4.83 -15.90
C HIS A 54 5.31 -3.97 -17.00
N LEU A 55 5.45 -2.66 -16.94
CA LEU A 55 5.01 -1.77 -18.01
C LEU A 55 5.95 -1.95 -19.20
N GLN A 56 5.38 -2.34 -20.33
CA GLN A 56 6.15 -2.55 -21.58
C GLN A 56 6.59 -1.21 -22.17
N MET A 57 7.61 -0.60 -21.57
CA MET A 57 8.15 0.69 -21.98
C MET A 57 9.51 0.54 -22.65
N THR A 58 9.84 1.51 -23.52
CA THR A 58 11.21 1.63 -24.03
C THR A 58 12.11 2.20 -22.94
N LYS A 59 13.42 1.92 -23.00
CA LYS A 59 14.40 2.53 -22.10
C LYS A 59 14.40 4.07 -22.15
N ALA A 60 14.04 4.66 -23.27
CA ALA A 60 13.91 6.11 -23.40
C ALA A 60 12.71 6.63 -22.58
N THR A 61 11.59 5.91 -22.60
CA THR A 61 10.40 6.23 -21.82
C THR A 61 10.67 6.05 -20.31
N GLU A 62 11.33 4.97 -19.90
CA GLU A 62 11.73 4.77 -18.49
C GLU A 62 12.56 5.94 -17.98
N ARG A 63 13.63 6.31 -18.69
CA ARG A 63 14.47 7.47 -18.34
C ARG A 63 13.71 8.78 -18.31
N TRP A 64 12.71 8.91 -19.16
CA TRP A 64 11.84 10.10 -19.14
C TRP A 64 11.02 10.14 -17.86
N HIS A 65 10.44 9.02 -17.42
CA HIS A 65 9.71 8.92 -16.15
C HIS A 65 10.61 9.22 -14.96
N GLU A 66 11.80 8.61 -14.88
CA GLU A 66 12.80 8.88 -13.84
C GLU A 66 13.16 10.36 -13.76
N LYS A 67 13.38 11.00 -14.93
CA LYS A 67 13.67 12.42 -15.01
C LYS A 67 12.49 13.29 -14.55
N MET A 68 11.26 12.88 -14.84
CA MET A 68 10.07 13.63 -14.41
C MET A 68 9.84 13.48 -12.91
N GLU A 69 9.98 12.26 -12.36
CA GLU A 69 9.93 12.03 -10.93
C GLU A 69 10.97 12.90 -10.20
N LYS A 70 12.23 12.86 -10.62
CA LYS A 70 13.29 13.68 -10.05
C LYS A 70 12.96 15.18 -10.06
N LYS A 71 12.42 15.69 -11.18
CA LYS A 71 12.00 17.11 -11.27
C LYS A 71 10.86 17.44 -10.32
N VAL A 72 9.90 16.53 -10.12
CA VAL A 72 8.82 16.72 -9.16
C VAL A 72 9.38 16.80 -7.75
N LEU A 73 10.28 15.87 -7.39
CA LEU A 73 10.92 15.85 -6.09
C LEU A 73 11.76 17.11 -5.82
N ASP A 74 12.51 17.60 -6.82
CA ASP A 74 13.40 18.74 -6.64
C ASP A 74 12.69 20.12 -6.65
N GLU A 75 11.58 20.22 -7.35
CA GLU A 75 10.91 21.52 -7.58
C GLU A 75 9.68 21.73 -6.69
N ALA A 76 9.25 20.72 -5.95
CA ALA A 76 8.21 20.86 -4.93
C ALA A 76 8.76 21.66 -3.72
N SER A 77 7.89 22.40 -3.04
CA SER A 77 8.23 23.05 -1.77
C SER A 77 8.36 22.03 -0.64
N ALA A 78 7.58 20.96 -0.70
CA ALA A 78 7.69 19.78 0.13
C ALA A 78 7.10 18.57 -0.59
N VAL A 79 7.56 17.38 -0.22
CA VAL A 79 7.06 16.10 -0.71
C VAL A 79 6.44 15.33 0.46
N VAL A 80 5.32 14.68 0.24
CA VAL A 80 4.70 13.78 1.23
C VAL A 80 4.84 12.34 0.74
N ALA A 81 5.26 11.44 1.62
CA ALA A 81 5.36 10.01 1.41
C ALA A 81 4.52 9.26 2.46
N VAL A 82 3.90 8.14 2.07
CA VAL A 82 2.98 7.38 2.94
C VAL A 82 3.64 6.27 3.76
N SER A 83 4.93 5.98 3.52
CA SER A 83 5.65 4.96 4.29
C SER A 83 7.09 5.39 4.57
N PRO A 84 7.70 4.90 5.68
CA PRO A 84 9.08 5.22 6.03
C PRO A 84 10.09 4.84 4.95
N LEU A 85 9.86 3.72 4.26
CA LEU A 85 10.75 3.28 3.18
C LEU A 85 10.73 4.26 2.00
N VAL A 86 9.53 4.64 1.53
CA VAL A 86 9.38 5.60 0.43
C VAL A 86 9.94 6.96 0.81
N GLN A 87 9.73 7.40 2.05
CA GLN A 87 10.32 8.65 2.56
C GLN A 87 11.85 8.64 2.45
N GLN A 88 12.49 7.57 2.94
CA GLN A 88 13.95 7.42 2.88
C GLN A 88 14.47 7.39 1.43
N GLU A 89 13.79 6.65 0.57
CA GLU A 89 14.15 6.57 -0.84
C GLU A 89 14.05 7.92 -1.55
N PHE A 90 12.97 8.67 -1.32
CA PHE A 90 12.81 10.00 -1.90
C PHE A 90 13.80 11.00 -1.31
N GLN A 91 14.01 10.99 0.01
CA GLN A 91 14.99 11.89 0.63
C GLN A 91 16.43 11.64 0.14
N ALA A 92 16.75 10.40 -0.24
CA ALA A 92 18.04 10.09 -0.88
C ALA A 92 18.15 10.63 -2.32
N MET A 93 17.04 11.01 -2.94
CA MET A 93 16.98 11.52 -4.30
C MET A 93 16.96 13.05 -4.38
N THR A 94 16.58 13.76 -3.32
CA THR A 94 16.35 15.20 -3.35
C THR A 94 16.73 15.88 -2.03
N ASP A 95 17.10 17.17 -2.12
CA ASP A 95 17.29 18.04 -0.94
C ASP A 95 15.97 18.66 -0.46
N THR A 96 14.89 18.54 -1.22
CA THR A 96 13.55 18.98 -0.81
C THR A 96 13.10 18.18 0.43
N PRO A 97 12.48 18.82 1.45
CA PRO A 97 11.93 18.10 2.60
C PRO A 97 10.92 17.03 2.18
N VAL A 98 11.11 15.79 2.65
CA VAL A 98 10.17 14.68 2.44
C VAL A 98 9.55 14.30 3.77
N GLU A 99 8.27 14.64 3.92
CA GLU A 99 7.51 14.42 5.15
C GLU A 99 6.78 13.06 5.11
N LEU A 100 6.74 12.37 6.23
CA LEU A 100 6.01 11.12 6.38
C LEU A 100 4.60 11.42 6.89
N ILE A 101 3.61 11.20 6.03
CA ILE A 101 2.19 11.24 6.41
C ILE A 101 1.56 9.93 5.94
N THR A 102 1.37 8.99 6.87
CA THR A 102 0.81 7.67 6.56
C THR A 102 -0.67 7.76 6.20
N ASN A 103 -1.18 6.75 5.49
CA ASN A 103 -2.62 6.60 5.32
C ASN A 103 -3.28 6.45 6.69
N GLY A 104 -4.42 7.11 6.87
CA GLY A 104 -5.26 6.97 8.06
C GLY A 104 -6.19 5.76 7.96
N PHE A 105 -6.92 5.53 9.04
CA PHE A 105 -8.05 4.61 9.11
C PHE A 105 -9.24 5.34 9.77
N ASP A 106 -10.45 4.84 9.54
CA ASP A 106 -11.65 5.38 10.19
C ASP A 106 -11.87 4.65 11.52
N GLU A 107 -11.83 5.38 12.61
CA GLU A 107 -12.07 4.83 13.96
C GLU A 107 -13.49 4.27 14.08
N CYS A 108 -14.46 4.85 13.37
CA CYS A 108 -15.85 4.36 13.36
C CYS A 108 -16.00 2.94 12.81
N ASP A 109 -15.08 2.50 11.94
CA ASP A 109 -15.04 1.13 11.45
C ASP A 109 -14.77 0.12 12.58
N PHE A 110 -14.18 0.61 13.68
CA PHE A 110 -13.80 -0.19 14.85
C PHE A 110 -14.69 0.08 16.07
N GLU A 111 -15.65 1.00 16.00
CA GLU A 111 -16.62 1.27 17.07
C GLU A 111 -17.68 0.15 17.16
N GLY A 112 -18.18 -0.11 18.36
CA GLY A 112 -19.33 -0.97 18.60
C GLY A 112 -19.05 -2.45 18.82
N SER A 113 -17.80 -2.89 18.88
CA SER A 113 -17.46 -4.19 19.41
C SER A 113 -16.54 -4.02 20.61
N GLU A 114 -17.01 -4.46 21.76
CA GLU A 114 -16.13 -4.60 22.92
C GLU A 114 -14.96 -5.49 22.51
N CYS A 115 -13.80 -4.87 22.34
CA CYS A 115 -12.53 -5.58 22.20
C CYS A 115 -12.19 -6.14 23.58
N THR A 116 -12.98 -7.11 24.02
CA THR A 116 -12.90 -7.66 25.40
C THR A 116 -11.96 -8.85 25.51
N GLU A 117 -11.35 -9.28 24.39
CA GLU A 117 -10.43 -10.41 24.49
C GLU A 117 -9.07 -10.04 23.89
N ALA A 118 -8.09 -10.06 24.78
CA ALA A 118 -6.67 -10.02 24.42
C ALA A 118 -6.35 -11.09 23.37
N TYR A 119 -5.51 -10.72 22.41
CA TYR A 119 -4.76 -11.58 21.46
C TYR A 119 -5.04 -13.08 21.58
N GLY A 120 -5.79 -13.62 20.63
CA GLY A 120 -6.26 -14.98 20.60
C GLY A 120 -7.78 -14.99 20.69
N GLY A 121 -8.47 -15.09 19.54
CA GLY A 121 -9.92 -15.24 19.49
C GLY A 121 -10.40 -16.42 20.36
N PRO A 122 -11.71 -16.61 20.54
CA PRO A 122 -12.29 -17.55 21.52
C PRO A 122 -11.82 -19.01 21.38
N GLU A 123 -11.06 -19.32 20.35
CA GLU A 123 -10.56 -20.68 20.07
C GLU A 123 -9.07 -20.87 20.32
N ASN A 124 -8.33 -19.91 20.90
CA ASN A 124 -6.87 -20.00 21.04
C ASN A 124 -6.10 -20.29 19.73
N ASN A 125 -6.65 -19.91 18.58
CA ASN A 125 -6.01 -20.11 17.29
C ASN A 125 -4.93 -19.04 17.05
N PHE A 126 -3.88 -19.41 16.30
CA PHE A 126 -2.95 -18.45 15.71
C PHE A 126 -3.45 -18.11 14.31
N THR A 127 -4.12 -16.98 14.17
CA THR A 127 -4.77 -16.58 12.92
C THR A 127 -3.93 -15.53 12.20
N ILE A 128 -3.70 -15.75 10.90
CA ILE A 128 -3.13 -14.77 9.98
C ILE A 128 -4.24 -14.38 9.01
N THR A 129 -4.62 -13.10 8.98
CA THR A 129 -5.68 -12.61 8.10
C THR A 129 -5.11 -11.63 7.07
N HIS A 130 -5.41 -11.86 5.80
CA HIS A 130 -5.19 -10.90 4.72
C HIS A 130 -6.52 -10.40 4.18
N THR A 131 -6.66 -9.08 4.04
CA THR A 131 -7.85 -8.46 3.47
C THR A 131 -7.48 -7.59 2.28
N GLY A 132 -8.20 -7.73 1.18
CA GLY A 132 -8.01 -6.95 -0.04
C GLY A 132 -7.62 -7.77 -1.26
N LEU A 133 -6.97 -7.12 -2.23
CA LEU A 133 -6.44 -7.78 -3.41
C LEU A 133 -5.09 -8.44 -3.06
N PHE A 134 -5.00 -9.75 -3.19
CA PHE A 134 -3.76 -10.49 -3.03
C PHE A 134 -3.23 -10.93 -4.39
N ALA A 135 -2.44 -10.06 -5.00
CA ALA A 135 -1.84 -10.30 -6.31
C ALA A 135 -0.63 -11.25 -6.21
N ALA A 136 -0.33 -11.96 -7.28
CA ALA A 136 0.79 -12.90 -7.36
C ALA A 136 2.14 -12.27 -6.98
N ASP A 137 2.38 -11.01 -7.37
CA ASP A 137 3.60 -10.27 -7.05
C ASP A 137 3.77 -9.97 -5.55
N GLY A 138 2.67 -9.98 -4.80
CA GLY A 138 2.66 -9.81 -3.34
C GLY A 138 2.79 -11.12 -2.56
N ASN A 139 3.04 -12.26 -3.23
CA ASN A 139 3.12 -13.59 -2.60
C ASN A 139 4.30 -13.70 -1.62
N PRO A 140 4.06 -13.78 -0.31
CA PRO A 140 5.12 -13.86 0.70
C PRO A 140 5.63 -15.30 0.86
N THR A 141 6.25 -15.85 -0.17
CA THR A 141 6.68 -17.26 -0.22
C THR A 141 7.55 -17.65 0.98
N VAL A 142 8.40 -16.74 1.45
CA VAL A 142 9.24 -16.96 2.65
C VAL A 142 8.39 -17.18 3.90
N LEU A 143 7.28 -16.44 4.06
CA LEU A 143 6.35 -16.64 5.18
C LEU A 143 5.74 -18.04 5.11
N TRP A 144 5.30 -18.46 3.91
CA TRP A 144 4.72 -19.79 3.71
C TRP A 144 5.73 -20.91 4.00
N ASP A 145 7.00 -20.72 3.61
CA ASP A 145 8.08 -21.67 3.90
C ASP A 145 8.29 -21.83 5.43
N VAL A 146 8.37 -20.70 6.15
CA VAL A 146 8.53 -20.69 7.62
C VAL A 146 7.35 -21.35 8.33
N LEU A 147 6.11 -21.05 7.91
CA LEU A 147 4.91 -21.64 8.49
C LEU A 147 4.86 -23.15 8.23
N SER A 148 5.18 -23.60 7.02
CA SER A 148 5.25 -25.01 6.65
C SER A 148 6.28 -25.75 7.50
N GLU A 149 7.50 -25.19 7.63
CA GLU A 149 8.56 -25.77 8.45
C GLU A 149 8.15 -25.88 9.92
N LYS A 150 7.52 -24.82 10.46
CA LYS A 150 7.04 -24.82 11.85
C LYS A 150 5.94 -25.84 12.06
N CYS A 151 4.97 -25.95 11.16
CA CYS A 151 3.91 -26.96 11.21
C CYS A 151 4.45 -28.38 11.12
N ALA A 152 5.55 -28.61 10.39
CA ALA A 152 6.20 -29.92 10.32
C ALA A 152 6.92 -30.32 11.61
N LYS A 153 7.40 -29.34 12.39
CA LYS A 153 8.12 -29.56 13.65
C LYS A 153 7.23 -29.53 14.89
N ASP A 154 6.08 -28.89 14.81
CA ASP A 154 5.18 -28.63 15.95
C ASP A 154 3.73 -28.93 15.54
N GLU A 155 3.25 -30.12 15.94
CA GLU A 155 1.88 -30.55 15.64
C GLU A 155 0.83 -29.71 16.38
N GLN A 156 1.17 -29.15 17.55
CA GLN A 156 0.26 -28.27 18.29
C GLN A 156 0.10 -26.95 17.54
N PHE A 157 1.21 -26.35 17.07
CA PHE A 157 1.13 -25.14 16.23
C PHE A 157 0.34 -25.39 14.94
N ARG A 158 0.54 -26.56 14.30
CA ARG A 158 -0.22 -26.94 13.11
C ARG A 158 -1.73 -26.93 13.34
N LYS A 159 -2.18 -27.39 14.51
CA LYS A 159 -3.61 -27.42 14.86
C LYS A 159 -4.18 -26.03 15.16
N LEU A 160 -3.33 -25.11 15.61
CA LEU A 160 -3.74 -23.74 15.97
C LEU A 160 -3.67 -22.77 14.79
N LEU A 161 -2.85 -23.05 13.79
CA LEU A 161 -2.67 -22.14 12.65
C LEU A 161 -3.94 -22.06 11.80
N LYS A 162 -4.39 -20.84 11.55
CA LYS A 162 -5.44 -20.46 10.59
C LYS A 162 -4.91 -19.39 9.66
N ILE A 163 -5.15 -19.54 8.37
CA ILE A 163 -4.80 -18.54 7.34
C ILE A 163 -6.10 -18.14 6.66
N LYS A 164 -6.53 -16.90 6.85
CA LYS A 164 -7.77 -16.34 6.27
C LYS A 164 -7.43 -15.37 5.15
N LEU A 165 -7.98 -15.62 3.98
CA LEU A 165 -7.86 -14.74 2.82
C LEU A 165 -9.23 -14.15 2.48
N ILE A 166 -9.34 -12.82 2.52
CA ILE A 166 -10.59 -12.09 2.33
C ILE A 166 -10.41 -11.09 1.21
N GLY A 167 -11.07 -11.30 0.09
CA GLY A 167 -10.98 -10.47 -1.10
C GLY A 167 -10.70 -11.28 -2.35
N LYS A 168 -10.09 -10.63 -3.34
CA LYS A 168 -9.70 -11.30 -4.57
C LYS A 168 -8.27 -11.84 -4.45
N ASN A 169 -8.14 -13.15 -4.40
CA ASN A 169 -6.87 -13.85 -4.27
C ASN A 169 -6.42 -14.42 -5.63
N ASP A 170 -5.14 -14.23 -5.97
CA ASP A 170 -4.55 -14.86 -7.15
C ASP A 170 -4.37 -16.37 -6.91
N GLU A 171 -4.65 -17.18 -7.93
CA GLU A 171 -4.52 -18.64 -7.87
C GLU A 171 -3.10 -19.11 -7.48
N GLN A 172 -2.08 -18.33 -7.81
CA GLN A 172 -0.70 -18.62 -7.44
C GLN A 172 -0.47 -18.55 -5.92
N ILE A 173 -1.23 -17.72 -5.19
CA ILE A 173 -1.19 -17.66 -3.72
C ILE A 173 -1.74 -18.96 -3.14
N ILE A 174 -2.93 -19.36 -3.60
CA ILE A 174 -3.58 -20.59 -3.15
C ILE A 174 -2.69 -21.80 -3.42
N LYS A 175 -2.17 -21.90 -4.64
CA LYS A 175 -1.25 -22.97 -5.02
C LYS A 175 0.03 -22.97 -4.19
N ALA A 176 0.61 -21.80 -3.90
CA ALA A 176 1.81 -21.70 -3.06
C ALA A 176 1.59 -22.24 -1.64
N LEU A 177 0.40 -22.07 -1.08
CA LEU A 177 0.01 -22.65 0.21
C LEU A 177 -0.23 -24.17 0.10
N GLU A 178 -0.91 -24.62 -0.95
CA GLU A 178 -1.14 -26.05 -1.21
C GLU A 178 0.18 -26.82 -1.38
N ASP A 179 1.09 -26.31 -2.20
CA ASP A 179 2.41 -26.92 -2.47
C ASP A 179 3.25 -27.09 -1.19
N ARG A 180 2.95 -26.32 -0.14
CA ARG A 180 3.62 -26.36 1.18
C ARG A 180 2.86 -27.11 2.26
N GLY A 181 1.76 -27.78 1.91
CA GLY A 181 0.94 -28.54 2.84
C GLY A 181 0.19 -27.68 3.87
N LEU A 182 -0.11 -26.41 3.52
CA LEU A 182 -0.85 -25.47 4.36
C LEU A 182 -2.33 -25.35 3.97
N LYS A 183 -2.80 -26.14 3.00
CA LYS A 183 -4.18 -26.10 2.50
C LYS A 183 -5.22 -26.29 3.59
N ASP A 184 -5.00 -27.22 4.51
CA ASP A 184 -5.96 -27.54 5.57
C ASP A 184 -6.15 -26.40 6.59
N MET A 185 -5.20 -25.45 6.64
CA MET A 185 -5.25 -24.26 7.48
C MET A 185 -5.82 -23.04 6.75
N LEU A 186 -6.00 -23.15 5.42
CA LEU A 186 -6.45 -22.06 4.56
C LEU A 186 -7.98 -21.97 4.56
N GLU A 187 -8.47 -20.77 4.83
CA GLU A 187 -9.87 -20.36 4.65
C GLU A 187 -9.90 -19.21 3.63
N ASP A 188 -10.28 -19.53 2.39
CA ASP A 188 -10.50 -18.52 1.35
C ASP A 188 -11.97 -18.09 1.37
N MET A 189 -12.21 -16.91 1.96
CA MET A 189 -13.56 -16.36 2.13
C MET A 189 -14.04 -15.61 0.88
N GLY A 190 -13.17 -15.38 -0.10
CA GLY A 190 -13.50 -14.57 -1.26
C GLY A 190 -13.86 -13.12 -0.92
N TYR A 191 -14.56 -12.44 -1.83
CA TYR A 191 -14.99 -11.07 -1.59
C TYR A 191 -16.09 -11.01 -0.51
N GLN A 192 -15.87 -10.20 0.52
CA GLN A 192 -16.80 -9.98 1.63
C GLN A 192 -17.17 -8.49 1.75
N PRO A 193 -18.32 -8.16 2.36
CA PRO A 193 -18.64 -6.80 2.75
C PRO A 193 -17.57 -6.20 3.68
N HIS A 194 -17.37 -4.88 3.61
CA HIS A 194 -16.38 -4.16 4.40
C HIS A 194 -16.45 -4.47 5.90
N SER A 195 -17.64 -4.44 6.47
CA SER A 195 -17.89 -4.76 7.90
C SER A 195 -17.41 -6.16 8.29
N VAL A 196 -17.59 -7.16 7.41
CA VAL A 196 -17.12 -8.52 7.65
C VAL A 196 -15.59 -8.56 7.58
N ALA A 197 -14.97 -7.88 6.61
CA ALA A 197 -13.51 -7.82 6.50
C ALA A 197 -12.88 -7.20 7.75
N VAL A 198 -13.41 -6.06 8.22
CA VAL A 198 -12.97 -5.39 9.46
C VAL A 198 -13.14 -6.31 10.67
N GLU A 199 -14.30 -6.99 10.81
CA GLU A 199 -14.52 -7.93 11.89
C GLU A 199 -13.48 -9.06 11.91
N GLN A 200 -13.15 -9.62 10.74
CA GLN A 200 -12.13 -10.67 10.66
C GLN A 200 -10.72 -10.18 10.95
N GLN A 201 -10.38 -8.94 10.59
CA GLN A 201 -9.11 -8.30 10.97
C GLN A 201 -8.98 -8.17 12.49
N ARG A 202 -10.09 -7.86 13.19
CA ARG A 202 -10.11 -7.70 14.65
C ARG A 202 -9.99 -9.01 15.40
N LYS A 203 -10.41 -10.11 14.77
CA LYS A 203 -10.34 -11.47 15.34
C LYS A 203 -9.05 -12.22 15.00
N ALA A 204 -8.12 -11.59 14.26
CA ALA A 204 -6.86 -12.18 13.84
C ALA A 204 -5.78 -12.14 14.91
#